data_a82a09e11481bfaa7108be665b8626ae
#
_entry.id   a82a09e11481bfaa7108be665b8626ae
#
_cell.length_a   1.000
_cell.length_b   1.000
_cell.length_c   1.000
_cell.angle_alpha   90.00
_cell.angle_beta   90.00
_cell.angle_gamma   90.00
#
_symmetry.space_group_name_H-M   'P 1'
#
loop_
_entity.id
_entity.type
_entity.pdbx_description
1 polymer ?
#
loop_
_entity_poly.entity_id
_entity_poly.type
_entity_poly.pdbx_seq_one_letter_code
_entity_poly.pdbx_strand_id
1 'polypeptide(L)'
;MHYPTGISFNKKSNINYANRGMTLEGELNQATDYYLINDIAIIHKKPTPITIHKVNYKSRKDAVIEDARFKIPSTTDYNGIYKGKYIDFEAKETAKNFFPLANIHEHQIKHLMNVYKHGAIAFIIVRFTKLNKTFLLTANDLKVFLENNSRKSIPFEYFKQHAYIIKDSFNPCTDYIKIVDKLISKEI
;
A
#
# COMPACT_ATOMS: atom_id res chain seq x y z
N MET A 1 16.65 -18.49 5.46
CA MET A 1 16.42 -18.11 4.06
C MET A 1 17.10 -16.77 3.84
N HIS A 2 18.06 -16.68 2.94
CA HIS A 2 18.74 -15.41 2.61
C HIS A 2 18.02 -14.77 1.43
N TYR A 3 17.46 -13.60 1.67
CA TYR A 3 16.89 -12.78 0.59
C TYR A 3 18.01 -12.17 -0.27
N PRO A 4 17.78 -11.91 -1.58
CA PRO A 4 18.79 -11.33 -2.48
C PRO A 4 19.35 -9.97 -2.05
N THR A 5 18.68 -9.28 -1.13
CA THR A 5 19.10 -7.97 -0.57
C THR A 5 20.12 -8.05 0.55
N GLY A 6 20.54 -9.24 0.98
CA GLY A 6 21.54 -9.40 2.05
C GLY A 6 21.07 -9.03 3.45
N ILE A 7 19.78 -8.77 3.65
CA ILE A 7 19.23 -8.46 4.98
C ILE A 7 19.02 -9.77 5.73
N SER A 8 19.83 -10.03 6.75
CA SER A 8 19.59 -11.13 7.69
C SER A 8 18.47 -10.75 8.64
N PHE A 9 17.34 -11.47 8.59
CA PHE A 9 16.30 -11.32 9.61
C PHE A 9 16.78 -11.93 10.93
N ASN A 10 17.32 -11.10 11.82
CA ASN A 10 17.52 -11.49 13.20
C ASN A 10 16.14 -11.63 13.87
N LYS A 11 15.82 -12.84 14.35
CA LYS A 11 14.55 -13.22 15.01
C LYS A 11 14.24 -12.51 16.35
N LYS A 12 14.93 -11.42 16.67
CA LYS A 12 14.70 -10.58 17.85
C LYS A 12 14.64 -9.12 17.46
N SER A 13 13.60 -8.72 16.72
CA SER A 13 13.18 -7.32 16.80
C SER A 13 12.39 -7.15 18.09
N ASN A 14 12.93 -6.44 19.06
CA ASN A 14 12.12 -5.85 20.13
C ASN A 14 11.10 -4.95 19.45
N ILE A 15 9.87 -5.42 19.33
CA ILE A 15 8.75 -4.63 18.82
C ILE A 15 8.50 -3.54 19.85
N ASN A 16 8.93 -2.35 19.51
CA ASN A 16 8.78 -1.18 20.35
C ASN A 16 7.30 -0.75 20.29
N TYR A 17 6.56 -1.01 21.36
CA TYR A 17 5.11 -0.76 21.48
C TYR A 17 4.72 0.72 21.54
N ALA A 18 5.64 1.64 21.26
CA ALA A 18 5.43 3.08 21.28
C ALA A 18 5.14 3.67 19.89
N ASN A 19 4.20 3.07 19.13
CA ASN A 19 3.85 3.50 17.76
C ASN A 19 2.94 4.75 17.70
N ARG A 20 2.87 5.54 18.79
CA ARG A 20 2.17 6.84 18.74
C ARG A 20 3.00 7.82 17.91
N GLY A 21 2.59 8.03 16.64
CA GLY A 21 3.22 8.98 15.73
C GLY A 21 3.86 8.38 14.47
N MET A 22 3.74 7.06 14.23
CA MET A 22 4.16 6.49 12.95
C MET A 22 3.24 6.94 11.82
N THR A 23 3.82 7.16 10.64
CA THR A 23 3.07 7.38 9.41
C THR A 23 2.32 6.10 9.01
N LEU A 24 1.26 6.23 8.21
CA LEU A 24 0.54 5.08 7.65
C LEU A 24 1.51 4.14 6.91
N GLU A 25 2.43 4.70 6.14
CA GLU A 25 3.44 3.93 5.41
C GLU A 25 4.32 3.09 6.36
N GLY A 26 4.77 3.67 7.47
CA GLY A 26 5.55 2.96 8.47
C GLY A 26 4.80 1.77 9.08
N GLU A 27 3.52 1.95 9.41
CA GLU A 27 2.68 0.88 9.93
C GLU A 27 2.39 -0.21 8.90
N LEU A 28 2.17 0.17 7.63
CA LEU A 28 1.97 -0.79 6.55
C LEU A 28 3.23 -1.60 6.27
N ASN A 29 4.42 -0.99 6.32
CA ASN A 29 5.67 -1.70 6.18
C ASN A 29 5.85 -2.72 7.32
N GLN A 30 5.55 -2.34 8.57
CA GLN A 30 5.55 -3.29 9.70
C GLN A 30 4.53 -4.41 9.52
N ALA A 31 3.34 -4.09 8.99
CA ALA A 31 2.32 -5.10 8.71
C ALA A 31 2.79 -6.10 7.64
N THR A 32 3.42 -5.62 6.57
CA THR A 32 3.95 -6.51 5.51
C THR A 32 5.05 -7.42 6.04
N ASP A 33 5.96 -6.89 6.88
CA ASP A 33 7.01 -7.68 7.53
C ASP A 33 6.41 -8.73 8.48
N TYR A 34 5.39 -8.34 9.26
CA TYR A 34 4.67 -9.26 10.14
C TYR A 34 4.03 -10.41 9.36
N TYR A 35 3.35 -10.11 8.25
CA TYR A 35 2.72 -11.14 7.43
C TYR A 35 3.74 -12.09 6.82
N LEU A 36 4.88 -11.57 6.35
CA LEU A 36 5.95 -12.39 5.79
C LEU A 36 6.59 -13.31 6.84
N ILE A 37 6.90 -12.78 8.04
CA ILE A 37 7.55 -13.54 9.12
C ILE A 37 6.66 -14.66 9.64
N ASN A 38 5.34 -14.42 9.68
CA ASN A 38 4.36 -15.39 10.19
C ASN A 38 3.73 -16.27 9.09
N ASP A 39 4.27 -16.24 7.87
CA ASP A 39 3.79 -17.03 6.71
C ASP A 39 2.28 -16.80 6.42
N ILE A 40 1.82 -15.56 6.60
CA ILE A 40 0.43 -15.17 6.35
C ILE A 40 0.26 -14.73 4.90
N ALA A 41 1.07 -13.76 4.43
CA ALA A 41 1.01 -13.20 3.10
C ALA A 41 2.39 -12.73 2.63
N ILE A 42 2.60 -12.66 1.33
CA ILE A 42 3.80 -12.10 0.71
C ILE A 42 3.41 -10.80 0.03
N ILE A 43 3.64 -9.68 0.70
CA ILE A 43 3.32 -8.34 0.20
C ILE A 43 4.56 -7.48 0.38
N HIS A 44 4.89 -6.68 -0.63
CA HIS A 44 6.07 -5.83 -0.63
C HIS A 44 5.71 -4.40 -1.01
N LYS A 45 6.40 -3.45 -0.38
CA LYS A 45 6.46 -2.10 -0.90
C LYS A 45 7.31 -2.07 -2.15
N LYS A 46 6.80 -1.49 -3.22
CA LYS A 46 7.53 -1.32 -4.47
C LYS A 46 8.65 -0.28 -4.28
N PRO A 47 9.87 -0.53 -4.76
CA PRO A 47 10.93 0.45 -4.70
C PRO A 47 10.62 1.66 -5.60
N THR A 48 11.09 2.83 -5.20
CA THR A 48 11.00 4.03 -6.04
C THR A 48 11.79 3.80 -7.34
N PRO A 49 11.18 3.87 -8.51
CA PRO A 49 11.86 3.60 -9.76
C PRO A 49 12.85 4.73 -10.10
N ILE A 50 14.06 4.35 -10.49
CA ILE A 50 15.10 5.27 -10.95
C ILE A 50 15.58 4.88 -12.34
N THR A 51 16.00 5.87 -13.15
CA THR A 51 16.77 5.64 -14.37
C THR A 51 18.22 5.99 -14.07
N ILE A 52 19.09 5.02 -14.23
CA ILE A 52 20.52 5.22 -14.06
C ILE A 52 21.10 5.74 -15.38
N HIS A 53 21.80 6.86 -15.34
CA HIS A 53 22.46 7.46 -16.49
C HIS A 53 23.96 7.20 -16.50
N LYS A 54 24.58 7.17 -15.32
CA LYS A 54 26.03 6.95 -15.20
C LYS A 54 26.37 6.12 -13.98
N VAL A 55 27.21 5.10 -14.21
CA VAL A 55 27.75 4.23 -13.16
C VAL A 55 29.26 4.26 -13.27
N ASN A 56 29.93 4.47 -12.16
CA ASN A 56 31.36 4.22 -12.05
C ASN A 56 31.56 2.76 -11.67
N TYR A 57 32.05 1.97 -12.61
CA TYR A 57 32.10 0.51 -12.49
C TYR A 57 33.54 0.02 -12.43
N LYS A 58 34.09 -0.10 -11.23
CA LYS A 58 35.42 -0.74 -11.02
C LYS A 58 35.29 -2.25 -10.82
N SER A 59 34.30 -2.65 -10.01
CA SER A 59 33.93 -4.04 -9.80
C SER A 59 32.45 -4.09 -9.41
N ARG A 60 31.82 -5.29 -9.40
CA ARG A 60 30.40 -5.43 -9.05
C ARG A 60 30.09 -5.01 -7.62
N LYS A 61 31.08 -5.10 -6.70
CA LYS A 61 30.95 -4.71 -5.30
C LYS A 61 31.14 -3.21 -5.07
N ASP A 62 31.92 -2.57 -5.95
CA ASP A 62 32.32 -1.17 -5.79
C ASP A 62 31.65 -0.24 -6.82
N ALA A 63 30.59 -0.73 -7.48
CA ALA A 63 29.85 0.05 -8.45
C ALA A 63 29.09 1.18 -7.74
N VAL A 64 29.35 2.42 -8.15
CA VAL A 64 28.69 3.62 -7.60
C VAL A 64 27.87 4.29 -8.69
N ILE A 65 26.62 4.56 -8.39
CA ILE A 65 25.75 5.33 -9.29
C ILE A 65 26.14 6.81 -9.16
N GLU A 66 26.67 7.39 -10.22
CA GLU A 66 27.09 8.81 -10.26
C GLU A 66 25.97 9.75 -10.71
N ASP A 67 25.08 9.26 -11.59
CA ASP A 67 23.94 10.03 -12.09
C ASP A 67 22.72 9.11 -12.25
N ALA A 68 21.60 9.51 -11.62
CA ALA A 68 20.33 8.85 -11.75
C ALA A 68 19.17 9.86 -11.62
N ARG A 69 18.06 9.58 -12.29
CA ARG A 69 16.83 10.38 -12.19
C ARG A 69 15.66 9.51 -11.73
N PHE A 70 14.79 10.08 -10.92
CA PHE A 70 13.54 9.42 -10.56
C PHE A 70 12.64 9.28 -11.80
N LYS A 71 12.14 8.08 -12.01
CA LYS A 71 11.04 7.86 -12.96
C LYS A 71 9.72 8.20 -12.29
N ILE A 72 8.77 8.66 -13.09
CA ILE A 72 7.37 8.75 -12.63
C ILE A 72 6.92 7.29 -12.37
N PRO A 73 6.48 6.95 -11.13
CA PRO A 73 5.93 5.63 -10.85
C PRO A 73 4.74 5.37 -11.77
N SER A 74 4.69 4.22 -12.41
CA SER A 74 3.57 3.83 -13.29
C SER A 74 2.53 2.98 -12.56
N THR A 75 2.79 2.60 -11.32
CA THR A 75 2.00 1.67 -10.52
C THR A 75 1.76 2.23 -9.12
N THR A 76 1.07 1.47 -8.29
CA THR A 76 0.82 1.72 -6.85
C THR A 76 2.04 1.42 -6.00
N ASP A 77 1.94 1.71 -4.69
CA ASP A 77 3.04 1.58 -3.74
C ASP A 77 3.28 0.13 -3.26
N TYR A 78 2.25 -0.70 -3.19
CA TYR A 78 2.33 -2.06 -2.63
C TYR A 78 1.73 -3.09 -3.57
N ASN A 79 2.36 -4.28 -3.62
CA ASN A 79 1.79 -5.44 -4.27
C ASN A 79 2.26 -6.74 -3.63
N GLY A 80 1.53 -7.83 -3.93
CA GLY A 80 1.89 -9.14 -3.41
C GLY A 80 0.87 -10.21 -3.73
N ILE A 81 0.92 -11.29 -2.95
CA ILE A 81 0.02 -12.42 -3.09
C ILE A 81 -0.51 -12.85 -1.71
N TYR A 82 -1.80 -13.17 -1.65
CA TYR A 82 -2.45 -13.72 -0.48
C TYR A 82 -3.52 -14.73 -0.92
N LYS A 83 -3.46 -15.96 -0.40
CA LYS A 83 -4.41 -17.06 -0.75
C LYS A 83 -4.63 -17.22 -2.26
N GLY A 84 -3.54 -17.15 -3.04
CA GLY A 84 -3.59 -17.29 -4.49
C GLY A 84 -4.13 -16.08 -5.26
N LYS A 85 -4.54 -15.01 -4.58
CA LYS A 85 -5.00 -13.75 -5.20
C LYS A 85 -3.87 -12.73 -5.25
N TYR A 86 -3.70 -12.08 -6.39
CA TYR A 86 -2.81 -10.92 -6.50
C TYR A 86 -3.44 -9.73 -5.79
N ILE A 87 -2.67 -9.06 -4.95
CA ILE A 87 -3.07 -7.88 -4.20
C ILE A 87 -2.27 -6.70 -4.71
N ASP A 88 -2.92 -5.57 -4.93
CA ASP A 88 -2.27 -4.33 -5.36
C ASP A 88 -2.97 -3.13 -4.71
N PHE A 89 -2.22 -2.25 -4.06
CA PHE A 89 -2.83 -1.11 -3.39
C PHE A 89 -1.93 0.10 -3.25
N GLU A 90 -2.60 1.23 -3.10
CA GLU A 90 -2.01 2.54 -2.83
C GLU A 90 -2.32 2.95 -1.40
N ALA A 91 -1.40 3.67 -0.75
CA ALA A 91 -1.58 4.20 0.61
C ALA A 91 -1.45 5.72 0.64
N LYS A 92 -2.43 6.39 1.24
CA LYS A 92 -2.47 7.86 1.32
C LYS A 92 -2.96 8.35 2.68
N GLU A 93 -2.48 9.51 3.08
CA GLU A 93 -2.95 10.20 4.29
C GLU A 93 -3.57 11.55 3.93
N THR A 94 -4.55 11.98 4.71
CA THR A 94 -5.13 13.33 4.62
C THR A 94 -5.45 13.87 5.99
N ALA A 95 -5.14 15.15 6.22
CA ALA A 95 -5.55 15.88 7.42
C ALA A 95 -6.93 16.55 7.26
N LYS A 96 -7.55 16.44 6.08
CA LYS A 96 -8.87 17.01 5.78
C LYS A 96 -9.97 16.00 6.13
N ASN A 97 -11.21 16.48 6.26
CA ASN A 97 -12.41 15.64 6.39
C ASN A 97 -12.95 15.15 5.03
N PHE A 98 -12.08 15.11 4.02
CA PHE A 98 -12.31 14.56 2.70
C PHE A 98 -10.95 14.11 2.11
N PHE A 99 -10.98 13.23 1.13
CA PHE A 99 -9.80 12.78 0.41
C PHE A 99 -9.71 13.51 -0.94
N PRO A 100 -8.72 14.42 -1.14
CA PRO A 100 -8.51 15.07 -2.42
C PRO A 100 -8.09 14.05 -3.48
N LEU A 101 -8.76 14.01 -4.64
CA LEU A 101 -8.37 13.13 -5.75
C LEU A 101 -6.99 13.50 -6.34
N ALA A 102 -6.53 14.74 -6.13
CA ALA A 102 -5.16 15.14 -6.50
C ALA A 102 -4.07 14.42 -5.69
N ASN A 103 -4.41 13.77 -4.56
CA ASN A 103 -3.45 12.97 -3.77
C ASN A 103 -3.17 11.59 -4.39
N ILE A 104 -3.97 11.15 -5.34
CA ILE A 104 -3.73 9.93 -6.11
C ILE A 104 -3.60 10.28 -7.58
N HIS A 105 -2.52 9.85 -8.20
CA HIS A 105 -2.26 10.17 -9.60
C HIS A 105 -3.15 9.35 -10.55
N GLU A 106 -3.47 9.93 -11.69
CA GLU A 106 -4.32 9.28 -12.70
C GLU A 106 -3.78 7.90 -13.12
N HIS A 107 -2.45 7.77 -13.29
CA HIS A 107 -1.84 6.50 -13.64
C HIS A 107 -2.00 5.44 -12.55
N GLN A 108 -2.02 5.82 -11.25
CA GLN A 108 -2.27 4.91 -10.14
C GLN A 108 -3.72 4.42 -10.15
N ILE A 109 -4.68 5.32 -10.39
CA ILE A 109 -6.10 4.97 -10.56
C ILE A 109 -6.26 3.99 -11.73
N LYS A 110 -5.68 4.33 -12.89
CA LYS A 110 -5.73 3.47 -14.08
C LYS A 110 -5.11 2.10 -13.83
N HIS A 111 -3.99 2.04 -13.11
CA HIS A 111 -3.36 0.78 -12.73
C HIS A 111 -4.28 -0.06 -11.84
N LEU A 112 -4.85 0.51 -10.77
CA LEU A 112 -5.79 -0.17 -9.87
C LEU A 112 -6.99 -0.75 -10.64
N MET A 113 -7.57 0.03 -11.57
CA MET A 113 -8.70 -0.44 -12.39
C MET A 113 -8.28 -1.60 -13.30
N ASN A 114 -7.10 -1.52 -13.89
CA ASN A 114 -6.59 -2.56 -14.77
C ASN A 114 -6.35 -3.87 -14.03
N VAL A 115 -5.65 -3.84 -12.88
CA VAL A 115 -5.39 -5.06 -12.11
C VAL A 115 -6.68 -5.65 -11.54
N TYR A 116 -7.63 -4.81 -11.12
CA TYR A 116 -8.96 -5.26 -10.69
C TYR A 116 -9.71 -5.98 -11.82
N LYS A 117 -9.71 -5.42 -13.05
CA LYS A 117 -10.33 -6.03 -14.24
C LYS A 117 -9.75 -7.42 -14.54
N HIS A 118 -8.49 -7.66 -14.20
CA HIS A 118 -7.80 -8.93 -14.36
C HIS A 118 -7.91 -9.88 -13.15
N GLY A 119 -8.83 -9.61 -12.21
CA GLY A 119 -9.15 -10.50 -11.08
C GLY A 119 -8.28 -10.31 -9.85
N ALA A 120 -7.51 -9.22 -9.78
CA ALA A 120 -6.77 -8.87 -8.58
C ALA A 120 -7.68 -8.22 -7.52
N ILE A 121 -7.28 -8.31 -6.27
CA ILE A 121 -7.86 -7.52 -5.17
C ILE A 121 -7.12 -6.19 -5.13
N ALA A 122 -7.73 -5.16 -5.70
CA ALA A 122 -7.15 -3.83 -5.80
C ALA A 122 -7.92 -2.83 -4.93
N PHE A 123 -7.20 -1.96 -4.20
CA PHE A 123 -7.81 -1.00 -3.28
C PHE A 123 -6.89 0.19 -2.98
N ILE A 124 -7.43 1.19 -2.30
CA ILE A 124 -6.63 2.23 -1.66
C ILE A 124 -6.83 2.17 -0.15
N ILE A 125 -5.76 2.40 0.61
CA ILE A 125 -5.84 2.63 2.06
C ILE A 125 -5.70 4.12 2.31
N VAL A 126 -6.70 4.71 2.95
CA VAL A 126 -6.73 6.14 3.25
C VAL A 126 -6.84 6.36 4.76
N ARG A 127 -5.87 7.08 5.33
CA ARG A 127 -5.89 7.53 6.72
C ARG A 127 -6.34 8.98 6.80
N PHE A 128 -7.40 9.23 7.56
CA PHE A 128 -7.83 10.56 7.97
C PHE A 128 -7.16 10.89 9.30
N THR A 129 -6.00 11.57 9.25
CA THR A 129 -5.13 11.74 10.42
C THR A 129 -5.80 12.51 11.56
N LYS A 130 -6.55 13.60 11.27
CA LYS A 130 -7.29 14.35 12.29
C LYS A 130 -8.44 13.59 12.93
N LEU A 131 -8.99 12.60 12.22
CA LEU A 131 -10.12 11.79 12.70
C LEU A 131 -9.65 10.46 13.30
N ASN A 132 -8.36 10.17 13.19
CA ASN A 132 -7.76 8.88 13.58
C ASN A 132 -8.55 7.69 13.03
N LYS A 133 -8.86 7.73 11.74
CA LYS A 133 -9.62 6.68 11.04
C LYS A 133 -8.88 6.25 9.77
N THR A 134 -8.70 4.94 9.63
CA THR A 134 -8.10 4.33 8.45
C THR A 134 -9.13 3.47 7.74
N PHE A 135 -9.24 3.62 6.42
CA PHE A 135 -10.20 2.92 5.59
C PHE A 135 -9.52 2.22 4.42
N LEU A 136 -10.06 1.07 4.05
CA LEU A 136 -9.78 0.39 2.79
C LEU A 136 -10.98 0.62 1.85
N LEU A 137 -10.76 1.32 0.75
CA LEU A 137 -11.74 1.53 -0.32
C LEU A 137 -11.34 0.68 -1.52
N THR A 138 -12.23 -0.22 -1.98
CA THR A 138 -11.94 -1.10 -3.12
C THR A 138 -11.81 -0.32 -4.42
N ALA A 139 -11.09 -0.87 -5.39
CA ALA A 139 -11.01 -0.27 -6.74
C ALA A 139 -12.40 -0.15 -7.38
N ASN A 140 -13.30 -1.10 -7.12
CA ASN A 140 -14.67 -1.03 -7.61
C ASN A 140 -15.43 0.16 -7.02
N ASP A 141 -15.40 0.35 -5.70
CA ASP A 141 -16.11 1.47 -5.06
C ASP A 141 -15.49 2.82 -5.45
N LEU A 142 -14.16 2.88 -5.62
CA LEU A 142 -13.48 4.05 -6.16
C LEU A 142 -13.97 4.35 -7.59
N LYS A 143 -14.08 3.33 -8.46
CA LYS A 143 -14.58 3.46 -9.83
C LYS A 143 -16.00 4.01 -9.84
N VAL A 144 -16.90 3.41 -9.05
CA VAL A 144 -18.31 3.84 -8.92
C VAL A 144 -18.38 5.30 -8.49
N PHE A 145 -17.53 5.74 -7.54
CA PHE A 145 -17.48 7.15 -7.16
C PHE A 145 -17.08 8.05 -8.31
N LEU A 146 -16.02 7.70 -9.05
CA LEU A 146 -15.48 8.52 -10.13
C LEU A 146 -16.46 8.62 -11.31
N GLU A 147 -17.20 7.56 -11.61
CA GLU A 147 -18.19 7.53 -12.70
C GLU A 147 -19.47 8.33 -12.37
N ASN A 148 -19.87 8.35 -11.09
CA ASN A 148 -21.12 8.97 -10.66
C ASN A 148 -20.95 10.39 -10.06
N ASN A 149 -19.72 10.91 -9.99
CA ASN A 149 -19.46 12.21 -9.40
C ASN A 149 -18.42 13.01 -10.20
N SER A 150 -18.71 14.30 -10.40
CA SER A 150 -17.75 15.26 -10.95
C SER A 150 -16.88 15.94 -9.90
N ARG A 151 -16.93 15.49 -8.64
CA ARG A 151 -16.22 16.09 -7.52
C ARG A 151 -14.71 15.82 -7.62
N LYS A 152 -13.90 16.80 -7.20
CA LYS A 152 -12.43 16.68 -7.10
C LYS A 152 -11.95 16.07 -5.77
N SER A 153 -12.87 15.58 -4.94
CA SER A 153 -12.57 14.95 -3.65
C SER A 153 -13.66 13.97 -3.24
N ILE A 154 -13.26 12.93 -2.51
CA ILE A 154 -14.16 11.94 -1.91
C ILE A 154 -14.48 12.38 -0.49
N PRO A 155 -15.75 12.64 -0.13
CA PRO A 155 -16.15 13.01 1.22
C PRO A 155 -15.86 11.89 2.24
N PHE A 156 -15.61 12.24 3.50
CA PHE A 156 -15.44 11.26 4.58
C PHE A 156 -16.69 10.38 4.75
N GLU A 157 -17.89 10.93 4.55
CA GLU A 157 -19.15 10.17 4.61
C GLU A 157 -19.22 9.06 3.57
N TYR A 158 -18.64 9.25 2.38
CA TYR A 158 -18.56 8.20 1.37
C TYR A 158 -17.71 7.01 1.88
N PHE A 159 -16.57 7.29 2.54
CA PHE A 159 -15.75 6.24 3.14
C PHE A 159 -16.51 5.49 4.24
N LYS A 160 -17.31 6.16 5.05
CA LYS A 160 -18.13 5.51 6.08
C LYS A 160 -19.17 4.55 5.50
N GLN A 161 -19.71 4.87 4.33
CA GLN A 161 -20.79 4.10 3.68
C GLN A 161 -20.25 2.97 2.78
N HIS A 162 -19.14 3.18 2.09
CA HIS A 162 -18.67 2.32 1.01
C HIS A 162 -17.29 1.68 1.27
N ALA A 163 -16.53 2.16 2.25
CA ALA A 163 -15.22 1.62 2.56
C ALA A 163 -15.24 0.74 3.82
N TYR A 164 -14.26 -0.11 3.95
CA TYR A 164 -14.05 -0.93 5.13
C TYR A 164 -13.15 -0.19 6.11
N ILE A 165 -13.60 -0.02 7.36
CA ILE A 165 -12.75 0.53 8.41
C ILE A 165 -11.69 -0.48 8.82
N ILE A 166 -10.43 -0.07 8.79
CA ILE A 166 -9.31 -0.83 9.38
C ILE A 166 -9.25 -0.43 10.84
N LYS A 167 -9.59 -1.34 11.73
CA LYS A 167 -9.51 -1.11 13.17
C LYS A 167 -8.08 -1.22 13.63
N ASP A 168 -7.69 -0.32 14.53
CA ASP A 168 -6.40 -0.43 15.20
C ASP A 168 -6.31 -1.77 15.91
N SER A 169 -5.20 -2.45 15.76
CA SER A 169 -4.92 -3.72 16.42
C SER A 169 -3.54 -3.68 17.09
N PHE A 170 -3.23 -4.68 17.90
CA PHE A 170 -1.98 -4.69 18.65
C PHE A 170 -0.79 -5.05 17.77
N ASN A 171 -0.95 -6.04 16.89
CA ASN A 171 0.10 -6.50 15.97
C ASN A 171 -0.51 -7.30 14.81
N PRO A 172 -0.39 -6.82 13.57
CA PRO A 172 0.11 -5.50 13.19
C PRO A 172 -0.91 -4.39 13.52
N CYS A 173 -0.45 -3.15 13.71
CA CYS A 173 -1.34 -2.04 14.04
C CYS A 173 -2.41 -1.80 12.97
N THR A 174 -2.04 -1.86 11.71
CA THR A 174 -2.93 -1.67 10.55
C THR A 174 -3.13 -3.01 9.84
N ASP A 175 -4.01 -3.88 10.41
CA ASP A 175 -4.26 -5.23 9.90
C ASP A 175 -5.32 -5.23 8.78
N TYR A 176 -4.89 -4.93 7.57
CA TYR A 176 -5.77 -4.89 6.40
C TYR A 176 -6.08 -6.27 5.81
N ILE A 177 -5.28 -7.31 6.09
CA ILE A 177 -5.51 -8.67 5.59
C ILE A 177 -6.86 -9.24 6.06
N LYS A 178 -7.31 -8.89 7.27
CA LYS A 178 -8.65 -9.26 7.75
C LYS A 178 -9.79 -8.73 6.86
N ILE A 179 -9.57 -7.60 6.19
CA ILE A 179 -10.55 -7.07 5.24
C ILE A 179 -10.40 -7.79 3.89
N VAL A 180 -9.17 -8.04 3.45
CA VAL A 180 -8.90 -8.82 2.23
C VAL A 180 -9.55 -10.21 2.31
N ASP A 181 -9.50 -10.87 3.45
CA ASP A 181 -10.22 -12.14 3.67
C ASP A 181 -11.73 -12.03 3.40
N LYS A 182 -12.35 -10.95 3.87
CA LYS A 182 -13.77 -10.71 3.62
C LYS A 182 -14.07 -10.44 2.15
N LEU A 183 -13.13 -9.79 1.44
CA LEU A 183 -13.29 -9.55 0.00
C LEU A 183 -13.19 -10.87 -0.79
N ILE A 184 -12.21 -11.73 -0.45
CA ILE A 184 -12.08 -13.06 -1.07
C ILE A 184 -13.33 -13.90 -0.83
N SER A 185 -13.87 -13.90 0.41
CA SER A 185 -15.05 -14.69 0.77
C SER A 185 -16.34 -14.22 0.10
N LYS A 186 -16.39 -13.01 -0.42
CA LYS A 186 -17.57 -12.47 -1.15
C LYS A 186 -17.52 -12.79 -2.65
N GLU A 187 -16.36 -13.19 -3.17
CA GLU A 187 -16.18 -13.56 -4.57
C GLU A 187 -16.52 -15.04 -4.86
N ILE A 188 -16.73 -15.82 -3.77
CA ILE A 188 -17.15 -17.24 -3.84
C ILE A 188 -18.67 -17.32 -3.64
#